data_15b01bcb51d2683585e72ff4a93c1cb3
#
_entry.id   15b01bcb51d2683585e72ff4a93c1cb3
#
_cell.length_a   1.000
_cell.length_b   1.000
_cell.length_c   1.000
_cell.angle_alpha   90.00
_cell.angle_beta   90.00
_cell.angle_gamma   90.00
#
_symmetry.space_group_name_H-M   'P 1'
#
loop_
_entity.id
_entity.type
_entity.pdbx_description
1 polymer ?
#
loop_
_entity_poly.entity_id
_entity_poly.type
_entity_poly.pdbx_seq_one_letter_code
_entity_poly.pdbx_strand_id
1 'polypeptide(L)'
;MVDRRCLEGRRQEDFAAFCRANPDLPVVEMDSVEGTRGGKVLLTLNFDSCGLMLPFVREANTSRSVIDVFDGLERTLGLEAFRELLPVVLTDNGTEFSNPAALETSPDTGERRTRIFYCRPYSAWQKPHVENNHLNLRRIFPKGEPMDHVTPEKAALAACHLNSMLRRSFGNVPAIVRFEQAYGKGILEKLGVRLVPPAEVRMTPDLVKP
;
A
#
# COMPACT_ATOMS: atom_id res chain seq x y z
N MET A 1 -14.86 4.66 -17.70
CA MET A 1 -14.65 3.25 -18.10
C MET A 1 -13.15 3.07 -18.27
N VAL A 2 -12.53 2.16 -17.53
CA VAL A 2 -11.08 1.90 -17.66
C VAL A 2 -10.82 1.39 -19.08
N ASP A 3 -9.83 1.96 -19.76
CA ASP A 3 -9.40 1.46 -21.06
C ASP A 3 -8.91 0.01 -20.89
N ARG A 4 -9.59 -0.94 -21.47
CA ARG A 4 -9.27 -2.38 -21.37
C ARG A 4 -7.87 -2.72 -21.89
N ARG A 5 -7.25 -1.83 -22.66
CA ARG A 5 -5.87 -2.00 -23.15
C ARG A 5 -4.85 -1.99 -22.01
N CYS A 6 -5.12 -1.26 -20.91
CA CYS A 6 -4.23 -1.25 -19.75
C CYS A 6 -4.16 -2.61 -19.04
N LEU A 7 -5.13 -3.51 -19.25
CA LEU A 7 -5.21 -4.84 -18.66
C LEU A 7 -4.52 -5.92 -19.49
N GLU A 8 -4.04 -5.61 -20.70
CA GLU A 8 -3.36 -6.59 -21.56
C GLU A 8 -2.04 -7.03 -20.95
N GLY A 9 -1.85 -8.33 -20.77
CA GLY A 9 -0.69 -8.92 -20.09
C GLY A 9 -0.58 -8.62 -18.58
N ARG A 10 -1.71 -8.14 -17.95
CA ARG A 10 -1.73 -7.76 -16.53
C ARG A 10 -2.94 -8.32 -15.77
N ARG A 11 -3.65 -9.27 -16.36
CA ARG A 11 -4.82 -9.89 -15.72
C ARG A 11 -4.41 -10.90 -14.66
N GLN A 12 -5.36 -11.38 -13.90
CA GLN A 12 -5.14 -12.40 -12.87
C GLN A 12 -4.45 -13.66 -13.38
N GLU A 13 -4.73 -14.06 -14.61
CA GLU A 13 -4.08 -15.21 -15.24
C GLU A 13 -2.59 -14.95 -15.51
N ASP A 14 -2.27 -13.74 -15.97
CA ASP A 14 -0.90 -13.27 -16.19
C ASP A 14 -0.15 -13.15 -14.86
N PHE A 15 -0.81 -12.61 -13.82
CA PHE A 15 -0.30 -12.57 -12.46
C PHE A 15 0.05 -13.96 -11.92
N ALA A 16 -0.87 -14.91 -12.04
CA ALA A 16 -0.65 -16.27 -11.57
C ALA A 16 0.49 -16.98 -12.33
N ALA A 17 0.62 -16.72 -13.63
CA ALA A 17 1.74 -17.24 -14.43
C ALA A 17 3.06 -16.60 -14.01
N PHE A 18 3.07 -15.29 -13.78
CA PHE A 18 4.24 -14.54 -13.33
C PHE A 18 4.73 -15.01 -11.95
N CYS A 19 3.83 -15.16 -10.97
CA CYS A 19 4.19 -15.64 -9.63
C CYS A 19 4.72 -17.09 -9.66
N ARG A 20 4.17 -17.96 -10.50
CA ARG A 20 4.72 -19.32 -10.66
C ARG A 20 6.14 -19.33 -11.23
N ALA A 21 6.45 -18.39 -12.12
CA ALA A 21 7.80 -18.25 -12.69
C ALA A 21 8.78 -17.54 -11.73
N ASN A 22 8.27 -16.82 -10.72
CA ASN A 22 9.05 -16.02 -9.78
C ASN A 22 8.50 -16.22 -8.35
N PRO A 23 8.62 -17.43 -7.77
CA PRO A 23 7.95 -17.78 -6.51
C PRO A 23 8.48 -17.00 -5.28
N ASP A 24 9.69 -16.50 -5.35
CA ASP A 24 10.36 -15.81 -4.23
C ASP A 24 10.12 -14.28 -4.24
N LEU A 25 9.52 -13.73 -5.31
CA LEU A 25 9.25 -12.30 -5.37
C LEU A 25 8.08 -11.94 -4.45
N PRO A 26 8.26 -10.94 -3.56
CA PRO A 26 7.19 -10.48 -2.71
C PRO A 26 6.10 -9.79 -3.55
N VAL A 27 4.85 -10.02 -3.16
CA VAL A 27 3.68 -9.34 -3.73
C VAL A 27 3.24 -8.25 -2.75
N VAL A 28 2.94 -7.08 -3.31
CA VAL A 28 2.32 -5.98 -2.57
C VAL A 28 0.90 -5.76 -3.08
N GLU A 29 -0.08 -5.86 -2.20
CA GLU A 29 -1.47 -5.56 -2.52
C GLU A 29 -1.70 -4.05 -2.38
N MET A 30 -2.25 -3.43 -3.42
CA MET A 30 -2.56 -2.00 -3.47
C MET A 30 -4.06 -1.77 -3.52
N ASP A 31 -4.55 -0.78 -2.75
CA ASP A 31 -5.96 -0.42 -2.72
C ASP A 31 -6.16 1.04 -2.31
N SER A 32 -7.37 1.58 -2.51
CA SER A 32 -7.76 2.91 -2.08
C SER A 32 -8.76 2.86 -0.93
N VAL A 33 -8.57 3.70 0.08
CA VAL A 33 -9.47 3.82 1.23
C VAL A 33 -10.04 5.22 1.27
N GLU A 34 -11.31 5.37 0.87
CA GLU A 34 -12.04 6.64 0.90
C GLU A 34 -12.70 6.88 2.27
N GLY A 35 -12.70 8.13 2.73
CA GLY A 35 -13.57 8.60 3.81
C GLY A 35 -14.93 9.03 3.24
N THR A 36 -15.05 10.30 2.88
CA THR A 36 -16.17 10.85 2.14
C THR A 36 -15.87 10.93 0.66
N ARG A 37 -16.90 10.84 -0.18
CA ARG A 37 -16.75 10.93 -1.63
C ARG A 37 -16.25 12.32 -2.03
N GLY A 38 -15.18 12.35 -2.83
CA GLY A 38 -14.61 13.61 -3.35
C GLY A 38 -13.65 14.32 -2.39
N GLY A 39 -13.43 13.81 -1.17
CA GLY A 39 -12.41 14.27 -0.25
C GLY A 39 -11.06 13.57 -0.45
N LYS A 40 -10.14 13.79 0.50
CA LYS A 40 -8.87 13.07 0.54
C LYS A 40 -9.07 11.56 0.66
N VAL A 41 -8.14 10.81 0.10
CA VAL A 41 -8.17 9.35 0.06
C VAL A 41 -6.81 8.78 0.43
N LEU A 42 -6.78 7.60 1.05
CA LEU A 42 -5.54 6.90 1.33
C LEU A 42 -5.26 5.88 0.21
N LEU A 43 -4.04 5.87 -0.31
CA LEU A 43 -3.49 4.71 -1.01
C LEU A 43 -2.87 3.80 0.04
N THR A 44 -3.21 2.53 0.03
CA THR A 44 -2.64 1.54 0.94
C THR A 44 -1.77 0.56 0.16
N LEU A 45 -0.55 0.34 0.63
CA LEU A 45 0.36 -0.69 0.16
C LEU A 45 0.50 -1.74 1.25
N ASN A 46 0.07 -2.96 0.97
CA ASN A 46 0.07 -4.05 1.93
C ASN A 46 1.08 -5.12 1.49
N PHE A 47 2.07 -5.38 2.34
CA PHE A 47 3.16 -6.32 2.10
C PHE A 47 2.78 -7.70 2.65
N ASP A 48 2.37 -8.62 1.79
CA ASP A 48 1.84 -9.94 2.17
C ASP A 48 2.82 -10.75 3.00
N SER A 49 4.11 -10.70 2.65
CA SER A 49 5.17 -11.48 3.31
C SER A 49 5.33 -11.20 4.80
N CYS A 50 5.05 -9.97 5.23
CA CYS A 50 5.21 -9.53 6.62
C CYS A 50 3.94 -8.95 7.25
N GLY A 51 2.89 -8.69 6.45
CA GLY A 51 1.63 -8.11 6.87
C GLY A 51 1.71 -6.60 7.19
N LEU A 52 2.77 -5.92 6.79
CA LEU A 52 2.90 -4.48 6.94
C LEU A 52 1.94 -3.76 5.99
N MET A 53 1.32 -2.67 6.44
CA MET A 53 0.54 -1.76 5.58
C MET A 53 1.03 -0.33 5.71
N LEU A 54 1.29 0.29 4.57
CA LEU A 54 1.66 1.71 4.48
C LEU A 54 0.52 2.50 3.83
N PRO A 55 -0.16 3.40 4.57
CA PRO A 55 -1.12 4.34 4.01
C PRO A 55 -0.45 5.64 3.57
N PHE A 56 -0.79 6.11 2.36
CA PHE A 56 -0.31 7.38 1.81
C PHE A 56 -1.51 8.28 1.49
N VAL A 57 -1.48 9.52 1.97
CA VAL A 57 -2.52 10.52 1.71
C VAL A 57 -2.45 11.00 0.26
N ARG A 58 -3.61 11.08 -0.38
CA ARG A 58 -3.80 11.69 -1.70
C ARG A 58 -4.92 12.71 -1.63
N GLU A 59 -4.78 13.83 -2.31
CA GLU A 59 -5.77 14.91 -2.32
C GLU A 59 -7.06 14.55 -3.07
N ALA A 60 -6.98 13.61 -4.03
CA ALA A 60 -8.12 13.14 -4.80
C ALA A 60 -7.92 11.70 -5.27
N ASN A 61 -9.01 10.98 -5.55
CA ASN A 61 -8.97 9.61 -6.07
C ASN A 61 -8.78 9.59 -7.59
N THR A 62 -7.55 9.89 -8.04
CA THR A 62 -7.17 9.99 -9.46
C THR A 62 -5.94 9.14 -9.77
N SER A 63 -5.79 8.76 -11.03
CA SER A 63 -4.60 8.04 -11.50
C SER A 63 -3.32 8.86 -11.29
N ARG A 64 -3.38 10.17 -11.50
CA ARG A 64 -2.23 11.05 -11.28
C ARG A 64 -1.75 11.01 -9.83
N SER A 65 -2.67 11.08 -8.87
CA SER A 65 -2.31 11.08 -7.45
C SER A 65 -1.70 9.74 -6.98
N VAL A 66 -2.03 8.61 -7.62
CA VAL A 66 -1.36 7.32 -7.36
C VAL A 66 0.06 7.34 -7.90
N ILE A 67 0.25 7.87 -9.12
CA ILE A 67 1.58 8.02 -9.74
C ILE A 67 2.46 8.93 -8.86
N ASP A 68 1.93 10.05 -8.36
CA ASP A 68 2.67 10.97 -7.49
C ASP A 68 3.18 10.29 -6.20
N VAL A 69 2.39 9.35 -5.62
CA VAL A 69 2.84 8.54 -4.48
C VAL A 69 4.00 7.62 -4.87
N PHE A 70 3.91 6.93 -6.00
CA PHE A 70 4.98 6.06 -6.49
C PHE A 70 6.26 6.83 -6.79
N ASP A 71 6.14 7.98 -7.44
CA ASP A 71 7.27 8.87 -7.74
C ASP A 71 7.92 9.41 -6.46
N GLY A 72 7.10 9.79 -5.46
CA GLY A 72 7.56 10.21 -4.14
C GLY A 72 8.29 9.11 -3.38
N LEU A 73 7.78 7.89 -3.43
CA LEU A 73 8.43 6.72 -2.83
C LEU A 73 9.78 6.43 -3.48
N GLU A 74 9.84 6.44 -4.82
CA GLU A 74 11.09 6.22 -5.54
C GLU A 74 12.13 7.28 -5.21
N ARG A 75 11.76 8.57 -5.16
CA ARG A 75 12.67 9.65 -4.77
C ARG A 75 13.18 9.50 -3.33
N THR A 76 12.33 9.04 -2.42
CA THR A 76 12.67 8.86 -1.00
C THR A 76 13.61 7.68 -0.77
N LEU A 77 13.36 6.57 -1.47
CA LEU A 77 14.03 5.31 -1.25
C LEU A 77 15.22 5.08 -2.20
N GLY A 78 15.13 5.62 -3.41
CA GLY A 78 15.96 5.29 -4.56
C GLY A 78 15.36 4.13 -5.37
N LEU A 79 15.70 4.06 -6.67
CA LEU A 79 15.12 3.11 -7.62
C LEU A 79 15.36 1.64 -7.21
N GLU A 80 16.55 1.31 -6.74
CA GLU A 80 16.90 -0.07 -6.36
C GLU A 80 16.09 -0.55 -5.15
N ALA A 81 16.01 0.27 -4.08
CA ALA A 81 15.20 -0.07 -2.91
C ALA A 81 13.70 -0.10 -3.26
N PHE A 82 13.23 0.75 -4.17
CA PHE A 82 11.87 0.71 -4.68
C PHE A 82 11.57 -0.63 -5.39
N ARG A 83 12.48 -1.08 -6.26
CA ARG A 83 12.36 -2.36 -6.98
C ARG A 83 12.34 -3.56 -6.04
N GLU A 84 13.17 -3.53 -5.00
CA GLU A 84 13.22 -4.57 -3.99
C GLU A 84 11.93 -4.65 -3.19
N LEU A 85 11.35 -3.51 -2.82
CA LEU A 85 10.14 -3.43 -2.02
C LEU A 85 8.85 -3.72 -2.81
N LEU A 86 8.77 -3.25 -4.03
CA LEU A 86 7.57 -3.22 -4.86
C LEU A 86 7.82 -3.93 -6.20
N PRO A 87 8.42 -5.14 -6.23
CA PRO A 87 8.71 -5.82 -7.50
C PRO A 87 7.42 -6.18 -8.25
N VAL A 88 6.36 -6.51 -7.50
CA VAL A 88 5.04 -6.90 -8.02
C VAL A 88 3.95 -6.24 -7.18
N VAL A 89 3.04 -5.55 -7.84
CA VAL A 89 1.88 -4.92 -7.21
C VAL A 89 0.60 -5.50 -7.81
N LEU A 90 -0.29 -5.99 -6.94
CA LEU A 90 -1.61 -6.47 -7.29
C LEU A 90 -2.67 -5.46 -6.84
N THR A 91 -3.54 -5.02 -7.75
CA THR A 91 -4.60 -4.06 -7.44
C THR A 91 -5.94 -4.49 -8.03
N ASP A 92 -7.01 -3.78 -7.72
CA ASP A 92 -8.31 -3.95 -8.38
C ASP A 92 -8.37 -3.14 -9.70
N ASN A 93 -9.56 -3.10 -10.32
CA ASN A 93 -9.80 -2.39 -11.58
C ASN A 93 -10.32 -0.96 -11.34
N GLY A 94 -9.93 -0.29 -10.26
CA GLY A 94 -10.28 1.10 -9.99
C GLY A 94 -9.76 2.04 -11.08
N THR A 95 -10.50 3.11 -11.35
CA THR A 95 -10.11 4.11 -12.38
C THR A 95 -8.81 4.83 -12.02
N GLU A 96 -8.51 4.94 -10.75
CA GLU A 96 -7.26 5.49 -10.23
C GLU A 96 -6.03 4.65 -10.57
N PHE A 97 -6.21 3.37 -10.88
CA PHE A 97 -5.14 2.45 -11.28
C PHE A 97 -5.03 2.26 -12.80
N SER A 98 -5.72 3.09 -13.60
CA SER A 98 -5.85 2.91 -15.05
C SER A 98 -4.60 3.25 -15.88
N ASN A 99 -3.52 3.73 -15.26
CA ASN A 99 -2.27 4.04 -15.95
C ASN A 99 -1.09 3.18 -15.43
N PRO A 100 -1.10 1.85 -15.68
CA PRO A 100 -0.02 0.99 -15.22
C PRO A 100 1.33 1.33 -15.83
N ALA A 101 1.38 1.83 -17.06
CA ALA A 101 2.65 2.18 -17.70
C ALA A 101 3.41 3.25 -16.91
N ALA A 102 2.74 4.30 -16.43
CA ALA A 102 3.37 5.32 -15.60
C ALA A 102 3.73 4.81 -14.19
N LEU A 103 2.95 3.86 -13.63
CA LEU A 103 3.28 3.22 -12.36
C LEU A 103 4.50 2.30 -12.48
N GLU A 104 4.64 1.61 -13.62
CA GLU A 104 5.73 0.65 -13.86
C GLU A 104 7.05 1.29 -14.26
N THR A 105 7.04 2.56 -14.67
CA THR A 105 8.22 3.24 -15.23
C THR A 105 8.72 4.33 -14.30
N SER A 106 10.02 4.33 -14.01
CA SER A 106 10.69 5.42 -13.30
C SER A 106 10.61 6.72 -14.10
N PRO A 107 10.13 7.84 -13.51
CA PRO A 107 10.09 9.11 -14.20
C PRO A 107 11.48 9.69 -14.47
N ASP A 108 12.47 9.31 -13.67
CA ASP A 108 13.82 9.88 -13.73
C ASP A 108 14.74 9.12 -14.69
N THR A 109 14.58 7.78 -14.80
CA THR A 109 15.47 6.93 -15.61
C THR A 109 14.81 6.34 -16.86
N GLY A 110 13.46 6.30 -16.90
CA GLY A 110 12.70 5.59 -17.92
C GLY A 110 12.73 4.06 -17.79
N GLU A 111 13.41 3.54 -16.78
CA GLU A 111 13.50 2.09 -16.54
C GLU A 111 12.27 1.56 -15.81
N ARG A 112 12.03 0.26 -15.94
CA ARG A 112 10.97 -0.40 -15.18
C ARG A 112 11.31 -0.44 -13.70
N ARG A 113 10.40 0.07 -12.85
CA ARG A 113 10.53 0.04 -11.38
C ARG A 113 9.67 -1.03 -10.69
N THR A 114 8.57 -1.47 -11.32
CA THR A 114 7.65 -2.48 -10.77
C THR A 114 6.87 -3.18 -11.88
N ARG A 115 6.03 -4.16 -11.52
CA ARG A 115 5.00 -4.75 -12.38
C ARG A 115 3.63 -4.64 -11.72
N ILE A 116 2.65 -4.13 -12.45
CA ILE A 116 1.28 -3.98 -11.99
C ILE A 116 0.41 -5.08 -12.57
N PHE A 117 -0.35 -5.76 -11.71
CA PHE A 117 -1.36 -6.72 -12.10
C PHE A 117 -2.72 -6.39 -11.50
N TYR A 118 -3.77 -6.90 -12.10
CA TYR A 118 -5.15 -6.61 -11.71
C TYR A 118 -5.88 -7.89 -11.31
N CYS A 119 -6.61 -7.80 -10.18
CA CYS A 119 -7.56 -8.83 -9.77
C CYS A 119 -8.71 -8.96 -10.78
N ARG A 120 -9.38 -10.09 -10.77
CA ARG A 120 -10.67 -10.24 -11.46
C ARG A 120 -11.68 -9.28 -10.84
N PRO A 121 -12.58 -8.68 -11.64
CA PRO A 121 -13.68 -7.88 -11.10
C PRO A 121 -14.47 -8.66 -10.04
N TYR A 122 -14.89 -7.97 -8.97
CA TYR A 122 -15.68 -8.54 -7.87
C TYR A 122 -15.01 -9.72 -7.13
N SER A 123 -13.70 -9.80 -7.13
CA SER A 123 -12.94 -10.89 -6.53
C SER A 123 -12.07 -10.40 -5.36
N ALA A 124 -12.67 -9.73 -4.39
CA ALA A 124 -12.01 -9.20 -3.19
C ALA A 124 -11.20 -10.28 -2.43
N TRP A 125 -11.69 -11.55 -2.44
CA TRP A 125 -10.99 -12.70 -1.88
C TRP A 125 -9.59 -12.96 -2.45
N GLN A 126 -9.22 -12.33 -3.57
CA GLN A 126 -7.88 -12.41 -4.14
C GLN A 126 -6.86 -11.50 -3.43
N LYS A 127 -7.32 -10.60 -2.54
CA LYS A 127 -6.49 -9.73 -1.70
C LYS A 127 -6.85 -9.91 -0.20
N PRO A 128 -6.67 -11.10 0.40
CA PRO A 128 -7.15 -11.37 1.76
C PRO A 128 -6.41 -10.57 2.84
N HIS A 129 -5.16 -10.21 2.58
CA HIS A 129 -4.34 -9.47 3.55
C HIS A 129 -4.74 -8.00 3.65
N VAL A 130 -5.08 -7.37 2.52
CA VAL A 130 -5.60 -5.99 2.47
C VAL A 130 -6.89 -5.87 3.27
N GLU A 131 -7.84 -6.80 3.12
CA GLU A 131 -9.14 -6.70 3.81
C GLU A 131 -8.98 -6.66 5.33
N ASN A 132 -8.19 -7.57 5.90
CA ASN A 132 -7.92 -7.59 7.35
C ASN A 132 -7.23 -6.31 7.84
N ASN A 133 -6.27 -5.81 7.07
CA ASN A 133 -5.58 -4.58 7.40
C ASN A 133 -6.50 -3.36 7.27
N HIS A 134 -7.40 -3.34 6.27
CA HIS A 134 -8.40 -2.28 6.13
C HIS A 134 -9.38 -2.24 7.32
N LEU A 135 -9.80 -3.39 7.86
CA LEU A 135 -10.63 -3.43 9.07
C LEU A 135 -9.93 -2.72 10.25
N ASN A 136 -8.63 -2.94 10.43
CA ASN A 136 -7.86 -2.26 11.45
C ASN A 136 -7.64 -0.78 11.12
N LEU A 137 -7.32 -0.44 9.87
CA LEU A 137 -7.15 0.94 9.43
C LEU A 137 -8.44 1.76 9.64
N ARG A 138 -9.61 1.14 9.41
CA ARG A 138 -10.93 1.75 9.62
C ARG A 138 -11.25 2.07 11.09
N ARG A 139 -10.51 1.53 12.03
CA ARG A 139 -10.61 1.94 13.46
C ARG A 139 -10.00 3.33 13.69
N ILE A 140 -9.02 3.71 12.87
CA ILE A 140 -8.37 5.04 12.90
C ILE A 140 -9.09 6.00 11.94
N PHE A 141 -9.44 5.52 10.73
CA PHE A 141 -10.13 6.28 9.69
C PHE A 141 -11.50 5.67 9.39
N PRO A 142 -12.56 6.01 10.15
CA PRO A 142 -13.89 5.42 9.98
C PRO A 142 -14.46 5.69 8.59
N LYS A 143 -15.25 4.75 8.10
CA LYS A 143 -15.94 4.91 6.82
C LYS A 143 -16.99 6.03 6.91
N GLY A 144 -17.02 6.90 5.90
CA GLY A 144 -17.98 8.01 5.83
C GLY A 144 -17.54 9.28 6.58
N GLU A 145 -16.42 9.25 7.29
CA GLU A 145 -15.82 10.46 7.89
C GLU A 145 -14.85 11.14 6.92
N PRO A 146 -14.82 12.49 6.85
CA PRO A 146 -13.90 13.23 5.99
C PRO A 146 -12.45 13.07 6.49
N MET A 147 -11.52 12.95 5.55
CA MET A 147 -10.09 12.84 5.81
C MET A 147 -9.30 14.10 5.44
N ASP A 148 -9.96 15.26 5.27
CA ASP A 148 -9.31 16.51 4.83
C ASP A 148 -8.25 17.00 5.82
N HIS A 149 -8.40 16.68 7.11
CA HIS A 149 -7.45 16.97 8.18
C HIS A 149 -6.23 16.02 8.22
N VAL A 150 -6.24 14.96 7.41
CA VAL A 150 -5.15 13.98 7.39
C VAL A 150 -3.98 14.51 6.57
N THR A 151 -2.80 14.51 7.18
CA THR A 151 -1.52 14.88 6.55
C THR A 151 -0.67 13.62 6.34
N PRO A 152 0.41 13.70 5.53
CA PRO A 152 1.36 12.59 5.40
C PRO A 152 1.92 12.11 6.75
N GLU A 153 2.20 13.03 7.69
CA GLU A 153 2.71 12.69 9.02
C GLU A 153 1.66 11.94 9.85
N LYS A 154 0.38 12.32 9.76
CA LYS A 154 -0.72 11.61 10.42
C LYS A 154 -0.95 10.22 9.82
N ALA A 155 -0.78 10.06 8.51
CA ALA A 155 -0.82 8.75 7.87
C ALA A 155 0.36 7.87 8.31
N ALA A 156 1.58 8.43 8.40
CA ALA A 156 2.75 7.73 8.94
C ALA A 156 2.56 7.35 10.42
N LEU A 157 1.98 8.24 11.23
CA LEU A 157 1.63 7.95 12.63
C LEU A 157 0.63 6.79 12.71
N ALA A 158 -0.40 6.78 11.89
CA ALA A 158 -1.36 5.67 11.81
C ALA A 158 -0.66 4.36 11.40
N ALA A 159 0.29 4.41 10.45
CA ALA A 159 1.11 3.26 10.08
C ALA A 159 1.94 2.75 11.26
N CYS A 160 2.53 3.62 12.08
CA CYS A 160 3.28 3.24 13.27
C CYS A 160 2.41 2.38 14.20
N HIS A 161 1.23 2.86 14.57
CA HIS A 161 0.33 2.16 15.49
C HIS A 161 -0.25 0.87 14.88
N LEU A 162 -0.75 0.93 13.64
CA LEU A 162 -1.31 -0.21 12.92
C LEU A 162 -0.32 -1.38 12.82
N ASN A 163 0.93 -1.08 12.47
CA ASN A 163 1.95 -2.09 12.23
C ASN A 163 2.71 -2.53 13.49
N SER A 164 2.47 -1.86 14.62
CA SER A 164 2.99 -2.25 15.94
C SER A 164 2.04 -3.18 16.69
N MET A 165 0.83 -3.43 16.18
CA MET A 165 -0.11 -4.38 16.77
C MET A 165 0.49 -5.78 16.78
N LEU A 166 0.34 -6.48 17.91
CA LEU A 166 0.66 -7.92 18.02
C LEU A 166 -0.38 -8.72 17.22
N ARG A 167 0.07 -9.57 16.31
CA ARG A 167 -0.81 -10.38 15.47
C ARG A 167 -0.60 -11.87 15.73
N ARG A 168 -1.66 -12.57 16.15
CA ARG A 168 -1.64 -14.01 16.42
C ARG A 168 -1.20 -14.83 15.21
N SER A 169 -1.65 -14.45 14.01
CA SER A 169 -1.28 -15.09 12.74
C SER A 169 0.23 -15.04 12.44
N PHE A 170 0.95 -14.15 13.10
CA PHE A 170 2.39 -13.97 12.96
C PHE A 170 3.16 -14.25 14.27
N GLY A 171 2.64 -15.15 15.11
CA GLY A 171 3.31 -15.52 16.36
C GLY A 171 3.42 -14.38 17.37
N ASN A 172 2.48 -13.42 17.38
CA ASN A 172 2.50 -12.20 18.17
C ASN A 172 3.70 -11.27 17.88
N VAL A 173 4.27 -11.35 16.67
CA VAL A 173 5.31 -10.41 16.22
C VAL A 173 4.67 -9.26 15.46
N PRO A 174 5.01 -7.99 15.78
CA PRO A 174 4.56 -6.83 15.00
C PRO A 174 5.03 -6.87 13.55
N ALA A 175 4.19 -6.36 12.62
CA ALA A 175 4.53 -6.31 11.20
C ALA A 175 5.80 -5.47 10.91
N ILE A 176 6.03 -4.39 11.67
CA ILE A 176 7.25 -3.57 11.60
C ILE A 176 8.49 -4.45 11.82
N VAL A 177 8.50 -5.26 12.88
CA VAL A 177 9.66 -6.11 13.22
C VAL A 177 9.94 -7.11 12.10
N ARG A 178 8.91 -7.72 11.55
CA ARG A 178 9.05 -8.66 10.43
C ARG A 178 9.55 -7.98 9.16
N PHE A 179 9.07 -6.78 8.88
CA PHE A 179 9.52 -5.99 7.75
C PHE A 179 11.00 -5.60 7.89
N GLU A 180 11.42 -5.13 9.07
CA GLU A 180 12.81 -4.79 9.35
C GLU A 180 13.76 -6.00 9.26
N GLN A 181 13.27 -7.19 9.59
CA GLN A 181 14.04 -8.45 9.41
C GLN A 181 14.22 -8.80 7.94
N ALA A 182 13.22 -8.50 7.09
CA ALA A 182 13.27 -8.81 5.66
C ALA A 182 14.02 -7.75 4.84
N TYR A 183 13.84 -6.46 5.14
CA TYR A 183 14.27 -5.34 4.30
C TYR A 183 15.25 -4.37 5.00
N GLY A 184 15.53 -4.58 6.29
CA GLY A 184 16.33 -3.67 7.08
C GLY A 184 15.56 -2.48 7.67
N LYS A 185 16.17 -1.79 8.64
CA LYS A 185 15.52 -0.71 9.40
C LYS A 185 15.40 0.61 8.63
N GLY A 186 16.39 0.94 7.81
CA GLY A 186 16.51 2.27 7.20
C GLY A 186 15.37 2.68 6.27
N ILE A 187 14.59 1.71 5.74
CA ILE A 187 13.46 1.97 4.83
C ILE A 187 12.30 2.60 5.59
N LEU A 188 11.87 2.00 6.70
CA LEU A 188 10.75 2.52 7.49
C LEU A 188 11.09 3.88 8.13
N GLU A 189 12.34 4.08 8.55
CA GLU A 189 12.81 5.36 9.09
C GLU A 189 12.66 6.49 8.05
N LYS A 190 13.04 6.26 6.79
CA LYS A 190 12.84 7.22 5.69
C LYS A 190 11.36 7.55 5.43
N LEU A 191 10.46 6.62 5.75
CA LEU A 191 9.01 6.79 5.60
C LEU A 191 8.33 7.31 6.88
N GLY A 192 9.10 7.66 7.92
CA GLY A 192 8.59 8.15 9.20
C GLY A 192 7.82 7.08 10.00
N VAL A 193 8.03 5.79 9.70
CA VAL A 193 7.35 4.67 10.38
C VAL A 193 8.29 4.02 11.37
N ARG A 194 7.82 3.91 12.63
CA ARG A 194 8.59 3.36 13.75
C ARG A 194 7.75 2.46 14.63
N LEU A 195 8.41 1.58 15.35
CA LEU A 195 7.77 0.71 16.33
C LEU A 195 7.23 1.53 17.52
N VAL A 196 5.99 1.28 17.88
CA VAL A 196 5.31 1.84 19.05
C VAL A 196 5.27 0.76 20.14
N PRO A 197 5.64 1.06 21.40
CA PRO A 197 5.52 0.12 22.49
C PRO A 197 4.09 -0.42 22.61
N PRO A 198 3.88 -1.72 22.91
CA PRO A 198 2.54 -2.34 22.93
C PRO A 198 1.53 -1.61 23.82
N ALA A 199 1.97 -1.07 24.96
CA ALA A 199 1.11 -0.31 25.88
C ALA A 199 0.65 1.05 25.34
N GLU A 200 1.33 1.59 24.33
CA GLU A 200 1.05 2.89 23.72
C GLU A 200 0.28 2.78 22.39
N VAL A 201 0.10 1.56 21.88
CA VAL A 201 -0.63 1.34 20.62
C VAL A 201 -2.08 1.80 20.76
N ARG A 202 -2.48 2.74 19.91
CA ARG A 202 -3.85 3.27 19.85
C ARG A 202 -4.43 3.02 18.46
N MET A 203 -5.66 2.51 18.44
CA MET A 203 -6.39 2.20 17.22
C MET A 203 -7.75 2.89 17.25
N THR A 204 -7.73 4.21 17.45
CA THR A 204 -8.93 5.07 17.56
C THR A 204 -8.77 6.31 16.69
N PRO A 205 -9.88 6.96 16.27
CA PRO A 205 -9.81 8.16 15.43
C PRO A 205 -9.05 9.33 16.07
N ASP A 206 -9.01 9.40 17.40
CA ASP A 206 -8.34 10.50 18.14
C ASP A 206 -6.83 10.53 17.86
N LEU A 207 -6.25 9.42 17.39
CA LEU A 207 -4.84 9.35 17.02
C LEU A 207 -4.47 10.39 15.94
N VAL A 208 -5.39 10.67 15.03
CA VAL A 208 -5.14 11.50 13.83
C VAL A 208 -6.01 12.75 13.77
N LYS A 209 -6.91 12.96 14.75
CA LYS A 209 -7.73 14.18 14.84
C LYS A 209 -6.87 15.43 15.10
N PRO A 210 -7.38 16.63 14.76
CA PRO A 210 -6.70 17.89 15.05
C PRO A 210 -6.38 18.07 16.52
#